data_39014a06c96b54f348895036d76be96b
#
_entry.id   39014a06c96b54f348895036d76be96b
#
_cell.length_a   1.000
_cell.length_b   1.000
_cell.length_c   1.000
_cell.angle_alpha   90.00
_cell.angle_beta   90.00
_cell.angle_gamma   90.00
#
_symmetry.space_group_name_H-M   'P 1'
#
loop_
_entity.id
_entity.type
_entity.pdbx_description
1 polymer ?
#
loop_
_entity_poly.entity_id
_entity_poly.type
_entity_poly.pdbx_seq_one_letter_code
_entity_poly.pdbx_strand_id
1 'polypeptide(L)'
;MGIPDHLTCLLRNLYAGQEATVRTGHGKTDWFHIGKGVRQGCKLSPCLFNFYAEYIMRNAGLEKTQAGIKIAGRNINNLRYADDTTLMAESEEELNSLLMKVKEQSEKAGLKLNIQKTKIMASLPITSWEIDGETVETVSDFILFFGSKITADGVCSHEIKTLLLL
;
A
#
# COMPACT_ATOMS: atom_id res chain seq x y z
N MET A 1 16.58 5.57 -9.61
CA MET A 1 15.31 6.22 -9.96
C MET A 1 15.51 7.50 -10.82
N GLY A 2 16.75 7.85 -11.17
CA GLY A 2 17.06 8.98 -12.08
C GLY A 2 16.81 10.37 -11.51
N ILE A 3 16.76 10.51 -10.17
CA ILE A 3 16.65 11.82 -9.54
C ILE A 3 18.03 12.49 -9.55
N PRO A 4 18.14 13.74 -10.07
CA PRO A 4 19.40 14.46 -10.09
C PRO A 4 20.03 14.66 -8.70
N ASP A 5 21.36 14.57 -8.61
CA ASP A 5 22.09 14.63 -7.33
C ASP A 5 21.84 15.92 -6.55
N HIS A 6 21.72 17.05 -7.23
CA HIS A 6 21.44 18.32 -6.57
C HIS A 6 20.08 18.34 -5.85
N LEU A 7 19.03 17.68 -6.43
CA LEU A 7 17.73 17.56 -5.77
C LEU A 7 17.80 16.59 -4.59
N THR A 8 18.55 15.51 -4.74
CA THR A 8 18.79 14.56 -3.64
C THR A 8 19.50 15.26 -2.47
N CYS A 9 20.50 16.10 -2.76
CA CYS A 9 21.20 16.88 -1.76
C CYS A 9 20.26 17.88 -1.04
N LEU A 10 19.43 18.61 -1.79
CA LEU A 10 18.44 19.53 -1.22
C LEU A 10 17.44 18.82 -0.32
N LEU A 11 16.92 17.66 -0.75
CA LEU A 11 16.02 16.87 0.06
C LEU A 11 16.70 16.34 1.34
N ARG A 12 17.94 15.87 1.24
CA ARG A 12 18.72 15.44 2.40
C ARG A 12 18.90 16.57 3.42
N ASN A 13 19.23 17.76 2.95
CA ASN A 13 19.37 18.93 3.81
C ASN A 13 18.03 19.36 4.44
N LEU A 14 16.94 19.26 3.68
CA LEU A 14 15.59 19.55 4.19
C LEU A 14 15.18 18.64 5.36
N TYR A 15 15.63 17.38 5.33
CA TYR A 15 15.29 16.38 6.35
C TYR A 15 16.40 16.16 7.40
N ALA A 16 17.56 16.77 7.25
CA ALA A 16 18.65 16.67 8.22
C ALA A 16 18.33 17.43 9.51
N GLY A 17 18.61 16.80 10.65
CA GLY A 17 18.50 17.42 11.97
C GLY A 17 17.09 17.86 12.35
N GLN A 18 16.06 17.21 11.83
CA GLN A 18 14.68 17.56 12.17
C GLN A 18 14.33 17.14 13.59
N GLU A 19 13.67 18.05 14.29
CA GLU A 19 13.16 17.83 15.64
C GLU A 19 11.66 18.11 15.69
N ALA A 20 10.98 17.49 16.63
CA ALA A 20 9.57 17.70 16.90
C ALA A 20 9.29 17.79 18.39
N THR A 21 8.18 18.41 18.74
CA THR A 21 7.58 18.39 20.06
C THR A 21 6.08 18.15 19.90
N VAL A 22 5.47 17.47 20.85
CA VAL A 22 4.03 17.17 20.84
C VAL A 22 3.35 18.05 21.88
N ARG A 23 2.29 18.71 21.47
CA ARG A 23 1.43 19.47 22.39
C ARG A 23 0.30 18.55 22.88
N THR A 24 0.25 18.36 24.19
CA THR A 24 -0.80 17.60 24.88
C THR A 24 -1.67 18.53 25.71
N GLY A 25 -2.77 18.03 26.25
CA GLY A 25 -3.61 18.79 27.20
C GLY A 25 -2.86 19.18 28.48
N HIS A 26 -1.75 18.54 28.81
CA HIS A 26 -0.93 18.79 30.01
C HIS A 26 0.34 19.60 29.73
N GLY A 27 0.56 20.07 28.49
CA GLY A 27 1.73 20.86 28.11
C GLY A 27 2.38 20.37 26.84
N LYS A 28 3.67 20.74 26.64
CA LYS A 28 4.50 20.30 25.52
C LYS A 28 5.52 19.28 26.02
N THR A 29 5.82 18.29 25.17
CA THR A 29 6.95 17.38 25.43
C THR A 29 8.28 18.11 25.21
N ASP A 30 9.38 17.52 25.67
CA ASP A 30 10.71 17.92 25.24
C ASP A 30 10.88 17.69 23.73
N TRP A 31 11.83 18.40 23.13
CA TRP A 31 12.18 18.21 21.74
C TRP A 31 12.86 16.86 21.52
N PHE A 32 12.45 16.15 20.47
CA PHE A 32 13.05 14.87 20.08
C PHE A 32 13.38 14.85 18.60
N HIS A 33 14.46 14.16 18.24
CA HIS A 33 14.91 14.03 16.87
C HIS A 33 14.00 13.09 16.06
N ILE A 34 13.71 13.48 14.82
CA ILE A 34 12.99 12.66 13.84
C ILE A 34 14.02 11.95 12.97
N GLY A 35 14.12 10.63 13.15
CA GLY A 35 15.08 9.80 12.41
C GLY A 35 14.58 9.28 11.07
N LYS A 36 13.26 9.26 10.83
CA LYS A 36 12.65 8.70 9.60
C LYS A 36 11.22 9.20 9.40
N GLY A 37 10.72 9.03 8.17
CA GLY A 37 9.37 9.44 7.77
C GLY A 37 9.37 10.74 6.98
N VAL A 38 8.19 11.15 6.53
CA VAL A 38 7.95 12.40 5.81
C VAL A 38 7.08 13.33 6.65
N ARG A 39 7.23 14.64 6.45
CA ARG A 39 6.45 15.64 7.20
C ARG A 39 4.98 15.59 6.83
N GLN A 40 4.11 15.45 7.81
CA GLN A 40 2.67 15.63 7.61
C GLN A 40 2.37 17.09 7.20
N GLY A 41 1.51 17.26 6.19
CA GLY A 41 1.13 18.58 5.64
C GLY A 41 2.16 19.24 4.72
N CYS A 42 3.33 18.63 4.49
CA CYS A 42 4.30 19.13 3.52
C CYS A 42 3.89 18.73 2.10
N LYS A 43 3.92 19.68 1.15
CA LYS A 43 3.56 19.43 -0.26
C LYS A 43 4.44 18.39 -0.96
N LEU A 44 5.66 18.19 -0.51
CA LEU A 44 6.60 17.20 -1.06
C LEU A 44 6.36 15.79 -0.50
N SER A 45 5.73 15.66 0.66
CA SER A 45 5.60 14.38 1.36
C SER A 45 4.86 13.31 0.54
N PRO A 46 3.72 13.61 -0.13
CA PRO A 46 3.06 12.62 -0.98
C PRO A 46 3.94 12.13 -2.13
N CYS A 47 4.67 13.04 -2.78
CA CYS A 47 5.58 12.67 -3.87
C CYS A 47 6.73 11.79 -3.35
N LEU A 48 7.32 12.13 -2.21
CA LEU A 48 8.42 11.35 -1.61
C LEU A 48 7.93 9.96 -1.19
N PHE A 49 6.72 9.88 -0.61
CA PHE A 49 6.13 8.60 -0.26
C PHE A 49 5.86 7.74 -1.50
N ASN A 50 5.29 8.33 -2.57
CA ASN A 50 5.07 7.62 -3.83
C ASN A 50 6.36 7.10 -4.46
N PHE A 51 7.45 7.87 -4.43
CA PHE A 51 8.78 7.40 -4.86
C PHE A 51 9.27 6.23 -4.01
N TYR A 52 9.03 6.30 -2.72
CA TYR A 52 9.42 5.24 -1.80
C TYR A 52 8.62 3.94 -2.04
N ALA A 53 7.31 4.05 -2.18
CA ALA A 53 6.45 2.93 -2.53
C ALA A 53 6.83 2.31 -3.89
N GLU A 54 7.10 3.15 -4.90
CA GLU A 54 7.55 2.71 -6.21
C GLU A 54 8.90 1.96 -6.14
N TYR A 55 9.84 2.44 -5.33
CA TYR A 55 11.11 1.74 -5.10
C TYR A 55 10.90 0.35 -4.53
N ILE A 56 10.02 0.20 -3.54
CA ILE A 56 9.67 -1.10 -2.94
C ILE A 56 9.07 -2.04 -3.99
N MET A 57 8.09 -1.57 -4.75
CA MET A 57 7.39 -2.40 -5.74
C MET A 57 8.29 -2.84 -6.90
N ARG A 58 9.20 -1.97 -7.37
CA ARG A 58 10.22 -2.35 -8.36
C ARG A 58 11.16 -3.42 -7.84
N ASN A 59 11.61 -3.30 -6.58
CA ASN A 59 12.48 -4.31 -5.96
C ASN A 59 11.74 -5.63 -5.70
N ALA A 60 10.43 -5.59 -5.43
CA ALA A 60 9.58 -6.78 -5.35
C ALA A 60 9.42 -7.48 -6.71
N GLY A 61 9.75 -6.81 -7.83
CA GLY A 61 9.77 -7.40 -9.16
C GLY A 61 8.38 -7.75 -9.71
N LEU A 62 7.34 -7.08 -9.23
CA LEU A 62 5.95 -7.38 -9.62
C LEU A 62 5.70 -7.19 -11.12
N GLU A 63 6.41 -6.27 -11.77
CA GLU A 63 6.29 -6.03 -13.22
C GLU A 63 6.81 -7.20 -14.08
N LYS A 64 7.69 -8.03 -13.50
CA LYS A 64 8.33 -9.16 -14.19
C LYS A 64 7.58 -10.47 -13.99
N THR A 65 6.60 -10.51 -13.11
CA THR A 65 5.82 -11.72 -12.82
C THR A 65 4.65 -11.84 -13.79
N GLN A 66 4.31 -13.08 -14.17
CA GLN A 66 3.09 -13.36 -14.93
C GLN A 66 1.86 -13.49 -14.03
N ALA A 67 2.06 -13.58 -12.71
CA ALA A 67 0.96 -13.58 -11.75
C ALA A 67 0.12 -12.30 -11.87
N GLY A 68 -1.18 -12.43 -11.71
CA GLY A 68 -2.13 -11.32 -11.84
C GLY A 68 -3.38 -11.73 -12.58
N ILE A 69 -4.30 -10.80 -12.74
CA ILE A 69 -5.53 -10.98 -13.50
C ILE A 69 -5.45 -10.27 -14.86
N LYS A 70 -6.04 -10.84 -15.89
CA LYS A 70 -6.05 -10.26 -17.23
C LYS A 70 -7.27 -9.36 -17.41
N ILE A 71 -7.05 -8.05 -17.56
CA ILE A 71 -8.10 -7.07 -17.85
C ILE A 71 -7.77 -6.39 -19.19
N ALA A 72 -8.66 -6.50 -20.16
CA ALA A 72 -8.49 -5.93 -21.48
C ALA A 72 -7.12 -6.28 -22.15
N GLY A 73 -6.67 -7.52 -21.98
CA GLY A 73 -5.41 -8.02 -22.52
C GLY A 73 -4.14 -7.59 -21.76
N ARG A 74 -4.28 -6.84 -20.68
CA ARG A 74 -3.18 -6.44 -19.81
C ARG A 74 -3.19 -7.26 -18.53
N ASN A 75 -2.02 -7.69 -18.09
CA ASN A 75 -1.85 -8.36 -16.81
C ASN A 75 -1.77 -7.32 -15.69
N ILE A 76 -2.69 -7.38 -14.74
CA ILE A 76 -2.75 -6.48 -13.59
C ILE A 76 -2.61 -7.32 -12.32
N ASN A 77 -1.57 -7.10 -11.55
CA ASN A 77 -1.30 -7.81 -10.31
C ASN A 77 -1.30 -6.91 -9.07
N ASN A 78 -1.34 -5.61 -9.25
CA ASN A 78 -1.46 -4.67 -8.14
C ASN A 78 -2.16 -3.37 -8.54
N LEU A 79 -2.88 -2.78 -7.60
CA LEU A 79 -3.37 -1.41 -7.64
C LEU A 79 -2.89 -0.68 -6.39
N ARG A 80 -2.53 0.59 -6.52
CA ARG A 80 -1.95 1.36 -5.42
C ARG A 80 -2.58 2.74 -5.33
N TYR A 81 -2.85 3.14 -4.09
CA TYR A 81 -3.26 4.49 -3.77
C TYR A 81 -2.68 4.89 -2.41
N ALA A 82 -1.74 5.84 -2.41
CA ALA A 82 -0.97 6.24 -1.23
C ALA A 82 -0.31 5.01 -0.56
N ASP A 83 -0.68 4.71 0.67
CA ASP A 83 -0.22 3.55 1.45
C ASP A 83 -1.07 2.28 1.24
N ASP A 84 -2.24 2.41 0.63
CA ASP A 84 -3.07 1.26 0.32
C ASP A 84 -2.59 0.54 -0.93
N THR A 85 -2.46 -0.77 -0.84
CA THR A 85 -2.05 -1.64 -1.96
C THR A 85 -3.00 -2.82 -2.04
N THR A 86 -3.58 -3.03 -3.22
CA THR A 86 -4.36 -4.23 -3.53
C THR A 86 -3.52 -5.12 -4.44
N LEU A 87 -3.30 -6.37 -4.04
CA LEU A 87 -2.67 -7.40 -4.87
C LEU A 87 -3.76 -8.27 -5.49
N MET A 88 -3.53 -8.71 -6.72
CA MET A 88 -4.47 -9.52 -7.49
C MET A 88 -3.76 -10.68 -8.15
N ALA A 89 -4.38 -11.86 -8.12
CA ALA A 89 -3.88 -13.07 -8.76
C ALA A 89 -5.04 -14.00 -9.14
N GLU A 90 -4.78 -14.96 -10.02
CA GLU A 90 -5.75 -15.98 -10.43
C GLU A 90 -5.78 -17.18 -9.46
N SER A 91 -4.73 -17.37 -8.63
CA SER A 91 -4.66 -18.42 -7.61
C SER A 91 -4.16 -17.93 -6.27
N GLU A 92 -4.41 -18.72 -5.23
CA GLU A 92 -3.96 -18.46 -3.86
C GLU A 92 -2.42 -18.48 -3.77
N GLU A 93 -1.77 -19.43 -4.43
CA GLU A 93 -0.33 -19.57 -4.43
C GLU A 93 0.35 -18.37 -5.08
N GLU A 94 -0.20 -17.89 -6.20
CA GLU A 94 0.29 -16.68 -6.87
C GLU A 94 0.13 -15.46 -5.98
N LEU A 95 -1.04 -15.29 -5.35
CA LEU A 95 -1.31 -14.17 -4.46
C LEU A 95 -0.36 -14.18 -3.26
N ASN A 96 -0.14 -15.34 -2.66
CA ASN A 96 0.82 -15.51 -1.56
C ASN A 96 2.25 -15.17 -2.01
N SER A 97 2.67 -15.63 -3.19
CA SER A 97 3.98 -15.29 -3.75
C SER A 97 4.16 -13.78 -3.94
N LEU A 98 3.14 -13.09 -4.47
CA LEU A 98 3.16 -11.62 -4.63
C LEU A 98 3.25 -10.92 -3.27
N LEU A 99 2.43 -11.33 -2.32
CA LEU A 99 2.37 -10.77 -0.98
C LEU A 99 3.71 -10.89 -0.26
N MET A 100 4.32 -12.08 -0.28
CA MET A 100 5.60 -12.32 0.39
C MET A 100 6.73 -11.50 -0.22
N LYS A 101 6.77 -11.31 -1.55
CA LYS A 101 7.74 -10.43 -2.21
C LYS A 101 7.58 -8.98 -1.77
N VAL A 102 6.34 -8.48 -1.76
CA VAL A 102 6.06 -7.09 -1.32
C VAL A 102 6.40 -6.91 0.15
N LYS A 103 5.99 -7.86 1.01
CA LYS A 103 6.29 -7.84 2.44
C LYS A 103 7.78 -7.79 2.70
N GLU A 104 8.57 -8.68 2.10
CA GLU A 104 10.02 -8.74 2.27
C GLU A 104 10.70 -7.41 1.88
N GLN A 105 10.32 -6.82 0.73
CA GLN A 105 10.90 -5.56 0.28
C GLN A 105 10.44 -4.35 1.12
N SER A 106 9.20 -4.40 1.61
CA SER A 106 8.68 -3.39 2.54
C SER A 106 9.43 -3.41 3.87
N GLU A 107 9.68 -4.59 4.43
CA GLU A 107 10.42 -4.76 5.67
C GLU A 107 11.89 -4.30 5.53
N LYS A 108 12.56 -4.64 4.42
CA LYS A 108 13.90 -4.13 4.10
C LYS A 108 13.95 -2.60 4.02
N ALA A 109 12.87 -2.00 3.57
CA ALA A 109 12.70 -0.56 3.51
C ALA A 109 12.20 0.05 4.85
N GLY A 110 11.94 -0.75 5.89
CA GLY A 110 11.49 -0.28 7.19
C GLY A 110 9.98 -0.01 7.31
N LEU A 111 9.18 -0.51 6.35
CA LEU A 111 7.72 -0.53 6.44
C LEU A 111 7.25 -1.93 6.84
N LYS A 112 6.26 -1.99 7.71
CA LYS A 112 5.62 -3.24 8.12
C LYS A 112 4.22 -3.32 7.58
N LEU A 113 3.85 -4.52 7.11
CA LEU A 113 2.48 -4.83 6.74
C LEU A 113 1.58 -4.77 7.98
N ASN A 114 0.44 -4.10 7.87
CA ASN A 114 -0.57 -4.08 8.93
C ASN A 114 -1.55 -5.24 8.70
N ILE A 115 -1.28 -6.40 9.29
CA ILE A 115 -2.06 -7.63 9.11
C ILE A 115 -3.52 -7.42 9.54
N GLN A 116 -3.77 -6.70 10.63
CA GLN A 116 -5.12 -6.44 11.13
C GLN A 116 -5.98 -5.61 10.16
N LYS A 117 -5.36 -4.75 9.34
CA LYS A 117 -6.04 -3.99 8.29
C LYS A 117 -6.05 -4.71 6.95
N THR A 118 -5.21 -5.72 6.78
CA THR A 118 -5.16 -6.51 5.56
C THR A 118 -6.37 -7.42 5.49
N LYS A 119 -6.99 -7.47 4.32
CA LYS A 119 -8.16 -8.31 4.05
C LYS A 119 -7.93 -9.11 2.79
N ILE A 120 -8.53 -10.28 2.73
CA ILE A 120 -8.52 -11.13 1.55
C ILE A 120 -9.93 -11.32 1.03
N MET A 121 -10.08 -11.27 -0.29
CA MET A 121 -11.32 -11.56 -0.97
C MET A 121 -11.05 -12.55 -2.11
N ALA A 122 -11.89 -13.55 -2.25
CA ALA A 122 -11.84 -14.50 -3.34
C ALA A 122 -13.23 -14.81 -3.87
N SER A 123 -13.33 -15.18 -5.14
CA SER A 123 -14.56 -15.65 -5.77
C SER A 123 -14.96 -17.06 -5.34
N LEU A 124 -14.02 -17.85 -4.79
CA LEU A 124 -14.25 -19.17 -4.24
C LEU A 124 -14.04 -19.14 -2.72
N PRO A 125 -14.70 -20.02 -1.96
CA PRO A 125 -14.51 -20.09 -0.52
C PRO A 125 -13.06 -20.38 -0.15
N ILE A 126 -12.45 -19.50 0.65
CA ILE A 126 -11.15 -19.70 1.29
C ILE A 126 -11.41 -20.11 2.73
N THR A 127 -10.79 -21.20 3.19
CA THR A 127 -11.00 -21.73 4.54
C THR A 127 -10.30 -20.90 5.61
N SER A 128 -9.06 -20.49 5.39
CA SER A 128 -8.31 -19.57 6.24
C SER A 128 -7.07 -19.10 5.48
N TRP A 129 -6.64 -17.86 5.75
CA TRP A 129 -5.37 -17.35 5.28
C TRP A 129 -4.59 -16.77 6.45
N GLU A 130 -3.30 -17.10 6.51
CA GLU A 130 -2.43 -16.65 7.58
C GLU A 130 -1.21 -15.93 7.02
N ILE A 131 -0.81 -14.87 7.70
CA ILE A 131 0.43 -14.13 7.44
C ILE A 131 1.19 -14.08 8.77
N ASP A 132 2.40 -14.64 8.82
CA ASP A 132 3.23 -14.71 10.03
C ASP A 132 2.54 -15.36 11.23
N GLY A 133 1.62 -16.31 10.99
CA GLY A 133 0.84 -16.97 12.04
C GLY A 133 -0.36 -16.17 12.56
N GLU A 134 -0.64 -15.00 11.97
CA GLU A 134 -1.85 -14.24 12.23
C GLU A 134 -2.88 -14.46 11.12
N THR A 135 -4.12 -14.76 11.51
CA THR A 135 -5.22 -14.98 10.56
C THR A 135 -5.66 -13.66 9.92
N VAL A 136 -5.75 -13.65 8.59
CA VAL A 136 -6.25 -12.52 7.81
C VAL A 136 -7.77 -12.62 7.66
N GLU A 137 -8.46 -11.51 7.83
CA GLU A 137 -9.90 -11.43 7.66
C GLU A 137 -10.30 -11.68 6.20
N THR A 138 -11.19 -12.66 5.98
CA THR A 138 -11.80 -12.94 4.69
C THR A 138 -13.09 -12.13 4.56
N VAL A 139 -13.24 -11.39 3.46
CA VAL A 139 -14.41 -10.54 3.22
C VAL A 139 -15.10 -10.89 1.89
N SER A 140 -16.39 -10.70 1.84
CA SER A 140 -17.22 -10.89 0.63
C SER A 140 -17.27 -9.63 -0.24
N ASP A 141 -16.98 -8.48 0.35
CA ASP A 141 -16.92 -7.20 -0.35
C ASP A 141 -15.84 -6.30 0.26
N PHE A 142 -15.35 -5.38 -0.54
CA PHE A 142 -14.33 -4.43 -0.12
C PHE A 142 -14.54 -3.09 -0.83
N ILE A 143 -14.33 -2.00 -0.09
CA ILE A 143 -14.35 -0.66 -0.67
C ILE A 143 -12.91 -0.31 -1.07
N LEU A 144 -12.70 -0.21 -2.37
CA LEU A 144 -11.44 0.28 -2.92
C LEU A 144 -11.32 1.80 -2.81
N PHE A 145 -10.24 2.30 -3.38
CA PHE A 145 -9.96 3.72 -3.50
C PHE A 145 -11.16 4.50 -4.06
N PHE A 146 -11.40 5.67 -3.53
CA PHE A 146 -12.51 6.57 -3.93
C PHE A 146 -13.93 6.02 -3.70
N GLY A 147 -14.07 5.02 -2.82
CA GLY A 147 -15.38 4.49 -2.45
C GLY A 147 -15.97 3.46 -3.41
N SER A 148 -15.22 3.03 -4.44
CA SER A 148 -15.66 1.95 -5.33
C SER A 148 -15.73 0.62 -4.59
N LYS A 149 -16.88 -0.06 -4.67
CA LYS A 149 -17.11 -1.33 -4.02
C LYS A 149 -16.83 -2.50 -4.97
N ILE A 150 -15.99 -3.42 -4.56
CA ILE A 150 -15.79 -4.72 -5.22
C ILE A 150 -16.47 -5.80 -4.40
N THR A 151 -17.09 -6.75 -5.07
CA THR A 151 -17.75 -7.90 -4.47
C THR A 151 -17.15 -9.20 -5.01
N ALA A 152 -17.10 -10.23 -4.19
CA ALA A 152 -16.53 -11.53 -4.55
C ALA A 152 -17.33 -12.25 -5.65
N ASP A 153 -18.62 -11.97 -5.77
CA ASP A 153 -19.52 -12.48 -6.81
C ASP A 153 -19.40 -11.74 -8.15
N GLY A 154 -18.62 -10.66 -8.21
CA GLY A 154 -18.42 -9.86 -9.42
C GLY A 154 -19.64 -9.02 -9.83
N VAL A 155 -20.64 -8.86 -8.96
CA VAL A 155 -21.86 -8.09 -9.27
C VAL A 155 -21.59 -6.59 -9.11
N CYS A 156 -21.58 -5.86 -10.23
CA CYS A 156 -21.32 -4.41 -10.25
C CYS A 156 -22.59 -3.53 -10.15
N SER A 157 -23.76 -4.10 -9.88
CA SER A 157 -25.04 -3.37 -9.86
C SER A 157 -25.09 -2.23 -8.85
N HIS A 158 -24.38 -2.35 -7.73
CA HIS A 158 -24.27 -1.29 -6.72
C HIS A 158 -23.49 -0.08 -7.26
N GLU A 159 -22.35 -0.31 -7.91
CA GLU A 159 -21.50 0.74 -8.50
C GLU A 159 -22.24 1.50 -9.61
N ILE A 160 -22.97 0.77 -10.47
CA ILE A 160 -23.76 1.39 -11.54
C ILE A 160 -24.83 2.31 -10.96
N LYS A 161 -25.53 1.90 -9.90
CA LYS A 161 -26.54 2.73 -9.24
C LYS A 161 -25.92 3.97 -8.59
N THR A 162 -24.78 3.84 -7.94
CA THR A 162 -24.06 4.96 -7.31
C THR A 162 -23.63 5.98 -8.34
N LEU A 163 -23.06 5.54 -9.48
CA LEU A 163 -22.63 6.42 -10.57
C LEU A 163 -23.79 7.12 -11.28
N LEU A 164 -24.98 6.50 -11.34
CA LEU A 164 -26.17 7.13 -11.94
C LEU A 164 -26.90 8.14 -11.05
N LEU A 165 -26.53 8.18 -9.75
CA LEU A 165 -27.09 9.13 -8.79
C LEU A 165 -26.22 10.39 -8.60
N LEU A 166 -25.07 10.46 -9.24
CA LEU A 166 -24.17 11.63 -9.32
C LEU A 166 -24.40 12.42 -10.60
#